data_1cc32c118474733a5c59f4b6efc89694
#
_entry.id   1cc32c118474733a5c59f4b6efc89694
#
_cell.length_a   1.000
_cell.length_b   1.000
_cell.length_c   1.000
_cell.angle_alpha   90.00
_cell.angle_beta   90.00
_cell.angle_gamma   90.00
#
_symmetry.space_group_name_H-M   'P 1'
#
loop_
_entity.id
_entity.type
_entity.pdbx_description
1 polymer ?
#
loop_
_entity_poly.entity_id
_entity_poly.type
_entity_poly.pdbx_seq_one_letter_code
_entity_poly.pdbx_strand_id
1 'polypeptide(L)'
;MTELHPVVIRFNYKTEDFDYLDELQEKIEQVVTYHKVGEYDTYELDEENNIAVFFLSAHDPEILFRNLKPILQESPILKGAIIDVEMGHAEDGTPIVKEYQL
;
A
#
# COMPACT_ATOMS: atom_id res chain seq x y z
N MET A 1 -21.55 -10.49 -3.76
CA MET A 1 -20.43 -9.81 -4.42
C MET A 1 -19.50 -9.20 -3.38
N THR A 2 -18.24 -9.55 -3.40
CA THR A 2 -17.27 -9.03 -2.44
C THR A 2 -16.72 -7.70 -2.95
N GLU A 3 -16.75 -6.68 -2.12
CA GLU A 3 -16.18 -5.38 -2.47
C GLU A 3 -14.66 -5.40 -2.32
N LEU A 4 -14.00 -4.60 -3.15
CA LEU A 4 -12.58 -4.32 -2.99
C LEU A 4 -12.41 -3.12 -2.06
N HIS A 5 -11.57 -3.28 -1.07
CA HIS A 5 -11.28 -2.23 -0.09
C HIS A 5 -9.89 -1.63 -0.36
N PRO A 6 -9.75 -0.31 -0.32
CA PRO A 6 -8.46 0.31 -0.60
C PRO A 6 -7.43 0.07 0.49
N VAL A 7 -6.18 -0.08 0.05
CA VAL A 7 -5.00 -0.11 0.90
C VAL A 7 -4.04 0.92 0.35
N VAL A 8 -3.68 1.91 1.16
CA VAL A 8 -2.86 3.04 0.74
C VAL A 8 -1.58 3.07 1.55
N ILE A 9 -0.44 3.07 0.85
CA ILE A 9 0.88 3.11 1.48
C ILE A 9 1.51 4.46 1.17
N ARG A 10 1.76 5.27 2.21
CA ARG A 10 2.36 6.60 2.09
C ARG A 10 3.73 6.61 2.76
N PHE A 11 4.72 7.16 2.07
CA PHE A 11 6.06 7.27 2.63
C PHE A 11 6.79 8.48 2.07
N ASN A 12 7.80 8.93 2.80
CA ASN A 12 8.64 10.03 2.32
C ASN A 12 9.60 9.51 1.25
N TYR A 13 9.62 10.19 0.11
CA TYR A 13 10.47 9.81 -1.00
C TYR A 13 11.13 11.07 -1.57
N LYS A 14 12.43 11.21 -1.34
CA LYS A 14 13.19 12.42 -1.64
C LYS A 14 14.26 12.20 -2.70
N THR A 15 14.21 11.10 -3.42
CA THR A 15 15.24 10.81 -4.44
C THR A 15 14.68 10.99 -5.85
N GLU A 16 15.57 11.27 -6.79
CA GLU A 16 15.25 11.32 -8.21
C GLU A 16 15.40 9.95 -8.87
N ASP A 17 15.74 8.93 -8.10
CA ASP A 17 15.93 7.57 -8.60
C ASP A 17 14.59 6.84 -8.72
N PHE A 18 13.97 6.98 -9.89
CA PHE A 18 12.71 6.29 -10.19
C PHE A 18 12.89 4.79 -10.40
N ASP A 19 14.11 4.33 -10.71
CA ASP A 19 14.39 2.91 -10.89
C ASP A 19 14.14 2.14 -9.61
N TYR A 20 14.52 2.70 -8.47
CA TYR A 20 14.28 2.08 -7.18
C TYR A 20 12.78 1.97 -6.88
N LEU A 21 12.03 3.00 -7.22
CA LEU A 21 10.58 3.02 -7.02
C LEU A 21 9.90 1.98 -7.92
N ASP A 22 10.34 1.87 -9.17
CA ASP A 22 9.84 0.87 -10.11
C ASP A 22 10.13 -0.55 -9.65
N GLU A 23 11.31 -0.81 -9.09
CA GLU A 23 11.65 -2.11 -8.52
C GLU A 23 10.74 -2.49 -7.36
N LEU A 24 10.47 -1.53 -6.49
CA LEU A 24 9.58 -1.73 -5.35
C LEU A 24 8.16 -2.03 -5.82
N GLN A 25 7.69 -1.27 -6.81
CA GLN A 25 6.39 -1.49 -7.42
C GLN A 25 6.27 -2.91 -7.99
N GLU A 26 7.29 -3.37 -8.72
CA GLU A 26 7.30 -4.72 -9.29
C GLU A 26 7.21 -5.79 -8.20
N LYS A 27 7.95 -5.63 -7.12
CA LYS A 27 7.92 -6.57 -5.99
C LYS A 27 6.53 -6.65 -5.37
N ILE A 28 5.91 -5.50 -5.17
CA ILE A 28 4.54 -5.43 -4.62
C ILE A 28 3.56 -6.13 -5.56
N GLU A 29 3.63 -5.82 -6.85
CA GLU A 29 2.78 -6.43 -7.86
C GLU A 29 2.94 -7.96 -7.91
N GLN A 30 4.17 -8.45 -7.84
CA GLN A 30 4.46 -9.88 -7.84
C GLN A 30 3.82 -10.60 -6.65
N VAL A 31 3.92 -10.03 -5.46
CA VAL A 31 3.31 -10.60 -4.25
C VAL A 31 1.80 -10.63 -4.37
N VAL A 32 1.20 -9.53 -4.80
CA VAL A 32 -0.24 -9.41 -4.95
C VAL A 32 -0.77 -10.42 -5.96
N THR A 33 -0.10 -10.58 -7.09
CA THR A 33 -0.49 -11.51 -8.14
C THR A 33 -0.24 -12.96 -7.73
N TYR A 34 0.91 -13.25 -7.16
CA TYR A 34 1.30 -14.61 -6.78
C TYR A 34 0.36 -15.19 -5.72
N HIS A 35 0.06 -14.41 -4.69
CA HIS A 35 -0.81 -14.85 -3.61
C HIS A 35 -2.30 -14.61 -3.87
N LYS A 36 -2.63 -13.91 -4.97
CA LYS A 36 -4.00 -13.58 -5.34
C LYS A 36 -4.76 -12.89 -4.20
N VAL A 37 -4.07 -11.99 -3.50
CA VAL A 37 -4.61 -11.33 -2.30
C VAL A 37 -5.21 -9.96 -2.58
N GLY A 38 -5.15 -9.49 -3.82
CA GLY A 38 -5.70 -8.19 -4.19
C GLY A 38 -5.24 -7.72 -5.55
N GLU A 39 -5.29 -6.41 -5.74
CA GLU A 39 -4.87 -5.75 -6.98
C GLU A 39 -3.96 -4.58 -6.65
N TYR A 40 -2.96 -4.37 -7.48
CA TYR A 40 -2.14 -3.18 -7.48
C TYR A 40 -2.66 -2.22 -8.55
N ASP A 41 -3.01 -0.99 -8.16
CA ASP A 41 -3.55 -0.02 -9.11
C ASP A 41 -2.47 0.87 -9.71
N THR A 42 -1.89 1.75 -8.90
CA THR A 42 -0.89 2.69 -9.38
C THR A 42 -0.17 3.34 -8.20
N TYR A 43 0.75 4.25 -8.50
CA TYR A 43 1.34 5.11 -7.49
C TYR A 43 1.30 6.57 -7.93
N GLU A 44 1.38 7.48 -6.97
CA GLU A 44 1.46 8.91 -7.22
C GLU A 44 2.66 9.50 -6.48
N LEU A 45 3.27 10.51 -7.07
CA LEU A 45 4.36 11.24 -6.45
C LEU A 45 3.93 12.68 -6.20
N ASP A 46 4.11 13.14 -4.98
CA ASP A 46 3.93 14.54 -4.60
C ASP A 46 5.34 15.15 -4.46
N GLU A 47 5.83 15.77 -5.51
CA GLU A 47 7.17 16.32 -5.54
C GLU A 47 7.35 17.49 -4.57
N GLU A 48 6.31 18.27 -4.34
CA GLU A 48 6.36 19.42 -3.43
C GLU A 48 6.60 18.98 -1.99
N ASN A 49 5.97 17.88 -1.57
CA ASN A 49 6.05 17.40 -0.20
C ASN A 49 6.97 16.19 -0.05
N ASN A 50 7.60 15.74 -1.12
CA ASN A 50 8.48 14.57 -1.15
C ASN A 50 7.78 13.33 -0.59
N ILE A 51 6.58 13.08 -1.08
CA ILE A 51 5.76 11.95 -0.63
C ILE A 51 5.43 11.06 -1.83
N ALA A 52 5.55 9.76 -1.65
CA ALA A 52 5.08 8.77 -2.61
C ALA A 52 3.93 7.98 -1.99
N VAL A 53 2.95 7.62 -2.80
CA VAL A 53 1.76 6.91 -2.37
C VAL A 53 1.49 5.75 -3.33
N PHE A 54 1.40 4.53 -2.80
CA PHE A 54 0.96 3.36 -3.55
C PHE A 54 -0.50 3.08 -3.26
N PHE A 55 -1.28 2.83 -4.32
CA PHE A 55 -2.70 2.52 -4.22
C PHE A 55 -2.92 1.05 -4.59
N LEU A 56 -3.50 0.30 -3.66
CA LEU A 56 -3.85 -1.10 -3.83
C LEU A 56 -5.30 -1.30 -3.38
N SER A 57 -5.86 -2.44 -3.74
CA SER A 57 -7.19 -2.82 -3.26
C SER A 57 -7.25 -4.33 -3.05
N ALA A 58 -8.11 -4.77 -2.15
CA ALA A 58 -8.25 -6.18 -1.80
C ALA A 58 -9.63 -6.46 -1.21
N HIS A 59 -10.10 -7.70 -1.39
CA HIS A 59 -11.31 -8.16 -0.71
C HIS A 59 -11.06 -8.31 0.79
N ASP A 60 -9.84 -8.73 1.15
CA ASP A 60 -9.40 -8.81 2.55
C ASP A 60 -8.10 -8.03 2.71
N PRO A 61 -8.19 -6.73 3.07
CA PRO A 61 -7.01 -5.87 3.17
C PRO A 61 -5.99 -6.33 4.21
N GLU A 62 -6.42 -6.98 5.28
CA GLU A 62 -5.49 -7.48 6.29
C GLU A 62 -4.61 -8.59 5.76
N ILE A 63 -5.18 -9.49 4.95
CA ILE A 63 -4.41 -10.55 4.30
C ILE A 63 -3.42 -9.95 3.31
N LEU A 64 -3.85 -8.97 2.52
CA LEU A 64 -2.97 -8.25 1.61
C LEU A 64 -1.80 -7.63 2.36
N PHE A 65 -2.06 -6.89 3.41
CA PHE A 65 -1.03 -6.24 4.21
C PHE A 65 -0.07 -7.26 4.83
N ARG A 66 -0.59 -8.35 5.36
CA ARG A 66 0.22 -9.42 5.97
C ARG A 66 1.21 -10.01 4.96
N ASN A 67 0.78 -10.20 3.72
CA ASN A 67 1.65 -10.73 2.67
C ASN A 67 2.68 -9.70 2.18
N LEU A 68 2.34 -8.42 2.21
CA LEU A 68 3.25 -7.35 1.80
C LEU A 68 4.27 -6.97 2.88
N LYS A 69 3.92 -7.14 4.14
CA LYS A 69 4.72 -6.66 5.26
C LYS A 69 6.22 -7.04 5.19
N PRO A 70 6.60 -8.29 4.89
CA PRO A 70 8.01 -8.64 4.80
C PRO A 70 8.77 -7.82 3.75
N ILE A 71 8.18 -7.60 2.59
CA ILE A 71 8.79 -6.81 1.52
C ILE A 71 8.92 -5.35 1.94
N LEU A 72 7.88 -4.82 2.55
CA LEU A 72 7.86 -3.42 2.99
C LEU A 72 8.91 -3.18 4.07
N GLN A 73 9.08 -4.13 4.98
CA GLN A 73 10.08 -4.03 6.05
C GLN A 73 11.51 -4.14 5.55
N GLU A 74 11.74 -4.83 4.44
CA GLU A 74 13.06 -4.96 3.83
C GLU A 74 13.51 -3.70 3.10
N SER A 75 12.58 -2.81 2.77
CA SER A 75 12.86 -1.62 1.98
C SER A 75 13.21 -0.43 2.88
N PRO A 76 14.48 0.05 2.87
CA PRO A 76 14.89 1.16 3.74
C PRO A 76 14.11 2.44 3.53
N ILE A 77 13.66 2.73 2.30
CA ILE A 77 12.89 3.94 2.01
C ILE A 77 11.49 3.91 2.64
N LEU A 78 11.01 2.74 3.01
CA LEU A 78 9.68 2.57 3.62
C LEU A 78 9.71 2.64 5.14
N LYS A 79 10.87 2.90 5.73
CA LYS A 79 10.97 3.05 7.18
C LYS A 79 10.11 4.22 7.63
N GLY A 80 9.16 3.97 8.52
CA GLY A 80 8.24 4.98 8.98
C GLY A 80 7.03 5.20 8.06
N ALA A 81 6.87 4.38 7.01
CA ALA A 81 5.73 4.48 6.12
C ALA A 81 4.42 4.23 6.87
N ILE A 82 3.37 4.91 6.41
CA ILE A 82 2.03 4.79 6.98
C ILE A 82 1.16 4.00 6.00
N ILE A 83 0.50 2.97 6.49
CA ILE A 83 -0.37 2.12 5.68
C ILE A 83 -1.80 2.25 6.22
N ASP A 84 -2.68 2.80 5.39
CA ASP A 84 -4.11 2.93 5.70
C ASP A 84 -4.85 1.74 5.10
N VAL A 85 -5.49 0.94 5.95
CA VAL A 85 -6.21 -0.27 5.55
C VAL A 85 -7.68 -0.07 5.87
N GLU A 86 -8.54 -0.09 4.85
CA GLU A 86 -9.98 0.00 5.06
C GLU A 86 -10.53 -1.34 5.52
N MET A 87 -11.16 -1.36 6.70
CA MET A 87 -11.66 -2.58 7.34
C MET A 87 -13.16 -2.80 7.13
N GLY A 88 -13.80 -1.92 6.37
CA GLY A 88 -15.24 -1.98 6.14
C GLY A 88 -15.90 -0.65 6.50
N HIS A 89 -17.18 -0.70 6.86
CA HIS A 89 -17.95 0.51 7.16
C HIS A 89 -18.67 0.39 8.49
N ALA A 90 -18.79 1.52 9.21
CA ALA A 90 -19.60 1.60 10.41
C ALA A 90 -21.09 1.59 10.03
N GLU A 91 -21.97 1.50 11.03
CA GLU A 91 -23.43 1.46 10.80
C GLU A 91 -23.95 2.69 10.06
N ASP A 92 -23.29 3.84 10.23
CA ASP A 92 -23.66 5.09 9.58
C ASP A 92 -23.06 5.24 8.16
N GLY A 93 -22.36 4.21 7.67
CA GLY A 93 -21.73 4.22 6.36
C GLY A 93 -20.32 4.81 6.34
N THR A 94 -19.81 5.28 7.46
CA THR A 94 -18.45 5.83 7.54
C THR A 94 -17.41 4.73 7.39
N PRO A 95 -16.39 4.89 6.51
CA PRO A 95 -15.34 3.89 6.38
C PRO A 95 -14.53 3.74 7.68
N ILE A 96 -14.26 2.51 8.05
CA ILE A 96 -13.40 2.19 9.18
C ILE A 96 -12.00 1.94 8.63
N VAL A 97 -11.07 2.82 8.98
CA VAL A 97 -9.68 2.75 8.48
C VAL A 97 -8.76 2.45 9.65
N LYS A 98 -7.92 1.44 9.47
CA LYS A 98 -6.89 1.10 10.45
C LYS A 98 -5.54 1.54 9.89
N GLU A 99 -4.79 2.27 10.71
CA GLU A 99 -3.48 2.80 10.33
C GLU A 99 -2.37 1.94 10.94
N TYR A 100 -1.44 1.51 10.10
CA TYR A 100 -0.23 0.82 10.52
C TYR A 100 0.97 1.67 10.19
N GLN A 101 2.01 1.57 11.02
CA GLN A 101 3.28 2.26 10.78
C GLN A 101 4.42 1.24 10.72
N LEU A 102 5.24 1.35 9.70
CA LEU A 102 6.42 0.50 9.56
C LEU A 102 7.62 1.02 10.35
#